data_3eda47b4c05182645d98dac7b52d8738
#
_entry.id   3eda47b4c05182645d98dac7b52d8738
#
_cell.length_a   1.000
_cell.length_b   1.000
_cell.length_c   1.000
_cell.angle_alpha   90.00
_cell.angle_beta   90.00
_cell.angle_gamma   90.00
#
_symmetry.space_group_name_H-M   'P 1'
#
loop_
_entity.id
_entity.type
_entity.pdbx_description
1 polymer ?
#
loop_
_entity_poly.entity_id
_entity_poly.type
_entity_poly.pdbx_seq_one_letter_code
_entity_poly.pdbx_strand_id
1 'polypeptide(L)'
;PVAPGRRGPAVGYYRPRSHDVLDVADCLLQPETVTALRLAFLGWMEDFHVPPYEETSRSGLIRHLYVRTNRAGEALCCVVANGSSLPHTHELVRRLRQLSPALAGVVLNQNTRDTNVILGPDYHTLWGRDFLEETLCGMTFRLSVPSFFQINRAQTSLYAQALDFAGLTGTETVLDLYCGIGTISLALAQRPPRSSARDRPQAIEDARANA
;
A
#
# COMPACT_ATOMS: atom_id res chain seq x y z
N PRO A 1 -4.56 4.03 10.06
CA PRO A 1 -5.58 5.07 10.26
C PRO A 1 -4.98 6.38 10.74
N VAL A 2 -5.75 7.45 10.51
CA VAL A 2 -5.51 8.79 11.03
C VAL A 2 -6.73 9.19 11.86
N ALA A 3 -6.52 9.70 13.06
CA ALA A 3 -7.60 10.07 13.97
C ALA A 3 -7.26 11.31 14.79
N PRO A 4 -8.25 11.96 15.41
CA PRO A 4 -7.98 12.99 16.43
C PRO A 4 -7.19 12.40 17.60
N GLY A 5 -6.07 13.00 17.94
CA GLY A 5 -5.25 12.63 19.09
C GLY A 5 -5.29 13.69 20.19
N ARG A 6 -4.60 13.45 21.32
CA ARG A 6 -4.60 14.38 22.46
C ARG A 6 -3.93 15.73 22.19
N ARG A 7 -2.98 15.78 21.25
CA ARG A 7 -2.15 16.97 20.95
C ARG A 7 -2.13 17.34 19.47
N GLY A 8 -3.06 16.80 18.66
CA GLY A 8 -3.10 16.97 17.21
C GLY A 8 -3.50 15.66 16.53
N PRO A 9 -3.40 15.55 15.20
CA PRO A 9 -3.71 14.32 14.51
C PRO A 9 -2.73 13.20 14.91
N ALA A 10 -3.26 11.97 15.07
CA ALA A 10 -2.50 10.77 15.35
C ALA A 10 -2.51 9.83 14.14
N VAL A 11 -1.38 9.21 13.84
CA VAL A 11 -1.24 8.20 12.79
C VAL A 11 -0.62 6.94 13.37
N GLY A 12 -1.32 5.81 13.22
CA GLY A 12 -0.83 4.57 13.78
C GLY A 12 -1.68 3.36 13.39
N TYR A 13 -1.98 2.50 14.35
CA TYR A 13 -2.75 1.29 14.16
C TYR A 13 -3.97 1.26 15.05
N TYR A 14 -5.01 0.55 14.63
CA TYR A 14 -6.16 0.31 15.51
C TYR A 14 -5.77 -0.58 16.68
N ARG A 15 -6.24 -0.22 17.87
CA ARG A 15 -6.20 -1.10 19.02
C ARG A 15 -7.01 -2.36 18.71
N PRO A 16 -6.58 -3.55 19.12
CA PRO A 16 -7.33 -4.79 18.88
C PRO A 16 -8.79 -4.66 19.32
N ARG A 17 -9.69 -5.07 18.42
CA ARG A 17 -11.15 -5.06 18.63
C ARG A 17 -11.75 -3.68 18.93
N SER A 18 -11.11 -2.62 18.47
CA SER A 18 -11.62 -1.24 18.56
C SER A 18 -11.25 -0.42 17.34
N HIS A 19 -11.82 0.78 17.22
CA HIS A 19 -11.44 1.79 16.25
C HIS A 19 -10.55 2.89 16.87
N ASP A 20 -10.09 2.69 18.12
CA ASP A 20 -9.15 3.59 18.75
C ASP A 20 -7.79 3.51 18.06
N VAL A 21 -7.26 4.64 17.64
CA VAL A 21 -5.94 4.71 17.01
C VAL A 21 -4.86 4.85 18.08
N LEU A 22 -3.94 3.88 18.09
CA LEU A 22 -2.69 3.99 18.83
C LEU A 22 -1.69 4.74 17.97
N ASP A 23 -1.24 5.89 18.46
CA ASP A 23 -0.16 6.62 17.83
C ASP A 23 1.15 5.82 17.95
N VAL A 24 1.66 5.35 16.83
CA VAL A 24 2.86 4.49 16.79
C VAL A 24 4.00 5.29 16.21
N ALA A 25 4.93 5.66 17.07
CA ALA A 25 6.10 6.44 16.68
C ALA A 25 7.08 5.65 15.81
N ASP A 26 7.21 4.35 16.07
CA ASP A 26 8.12 3.45 15.37
C ASP A 26 7.51 2.06 15.19
N CYS A 27 7.91 1.35 14.15
CA CYS A 27 7.47 0.00 13.83
C CYS A 27 8.66 -0.85 13.34
N LEU A 28 8.98 -1.90 14.06
CA LEU A 28 10.11 -2.79 13.75
C LEU A 28 10.02 -3.49 12.38
N LEU A 29 8.83 -3.54 11.79
CA LEU A 29 8.61 -4.14 10.45
C LEU A 29 8.76 -3.13 9.31
N GLN A 30 8.80 -1.83 9.62
CA GLN A 30 8.82 -0.77 8.61
C GLN A 30 10.20 -0.09 8.57
N PRO A 31 10.69 0.26 7.36
CA PRO A 31 11.89 1.08 7.24
C PRO A 31 11.72 2.47 7.86
N GLU A 32 12.81 3.09 8.31
CA GLU A 32 12.84 4.46 8.86
C GLU A 32 12.21 5.50 7.94
N THR A 33 12.28 5.30 6.62
CA THR A 33 11.62 6.13 5.61
C THR A 33 10.13 6.30 5.88
N VAL A 34 9.45 5.25 6.37
CA VAL A 34 8.00 5.31 6.68
C VAL A 34 7.75 6.23 7.86
N THR A 35 8.60 6.19 8.89
CA THR A 35 8.53 7.11 10.03
C THR A 35 8.77 8.56 9.60
N ALA A 36 9.75 8.81 8.74
CA ALA A 36 10.02 10.14 8.20
C ALA A 36 8.84 10.69 7.38
N LEU A 37 8.26 9.89 6.50
CA LEU A 37 7.08 10.27 5.71
C LEU A 37 5.85 10.53 6.61
N ARG A 38 5.65 9.71 7.65
CA ARG A 38 4.59 9.91 8.64
C ARG A 38 4.73 11.26 9.35
N LEU A 39 5.94 11.61 9.80
CA LEU A 39 6.20 12.88 10.47
C LEU A 39 5.98 14.09 9.55
N ALA A 40 6.44 14.01 8.28
CA ALA A 40 6.18 15.05 7.29
C ALA A 40 4.68 15.25 7.04
N PHE A 41 3.95 14.15 6.97
CA PHE A 41 2.49 14.16 6.77
C PHE A 41 1.77 14.78 7.97
N LEU A 42 2.13 14.41 9.20
CA LEU A 42 1.56 14.98 10.41
C LEU A 42 1.83 16.49 10.49
N GLY A 43 3.08 16.92 10.26
CA GLY A 43 3.43 18.34 10.25
C GLY A 43 2.65 19.14 9.19
N TRP A 44 2.37 18.53 8.03
CA TRP A 44 1.48 19.14 7.02
C TRP A 44 0.05 19.27 7.55
N MET A 45 -0.51 18.24 8.19
CA MET A 45 -1.86 18.31 8.75
C MET A 45 -1.97 19.38 9.84
N GLU A 46 -0.97 19.51 10.72
CA GLU A 46 -0.94 20.46 11.80
C GLU A 46 -0.82 21.90 11.28
N ASP A 47 0.16 22.19 10.42
CA ASP A 47 0.43 23.53 9.91
C ASP A 47 -0.72 24.10 9.05
N PHE A 48 -1.41 23.24 8.32
CA PHE A 48 -2.51 23.63 7.45
C PHE A 48 -3.91 23.32 8.02
N HIS A 49 -3.97 22.90 9.28
CA HIS A 49 -5.21 22.61 10.01
C HIS A 49 -6.10 21.61 9.24
N VAL A 50 -5.49 20.60 8.63
CA VAL A 50 -6.20 19.57 7.87
C VAL A 50 -6.82 18.57 8.85
N PRO A 51 -8.17 18.47 8.91
CA PRO A 51 -8.82 17.67 9.93
C PRO A 51 -8.69 16.16 9.63
N PRO A 52 -8.35 15.35 10.65
CA PRO A 52 -8.54 13.90 10.56
C PRO A 52 -10.04 13.58 10.46
N TYR A 53 -10.36 12.47 9.82
CA TYR A 53 -11.73 11.96 9.77
C TYR A 53 -12.11 11.33 11.10
N GLU A 54 -13.29 11.70 11.61
CA GLU A 54 -13.88 11.13 12.81
C GLU A 54 -15.10 10.27 12.44
N GLU A 55 -15.05 8.99 12.75
CA GLU A 55 -16.08 8.02 12.36
C GLU A 55 -17.42 8.30 13.05
N THR A 56 -17.41 8.76 14.30
CA THR A 56 -18.61 9.02 15.09
C THR A 56 -19.43 10.17 14.52
N SER A 57 -18.78 11.28 14.18
CA SER A 57 -19.41 12.48 13.62
C SER A 57 -19.49 12.43 12.08
N ARG A 58 -18.81 11.45 11.44
CA ARG A 58 -18.67 11.33 9.98
C ARG A 58 -18.13 12.59 9.31
N SER A 59 -17.31 13.33 10.04
CA SER A 59 -16.74 14.60 9.59
C SER A 59 -15.22 14.56 9.55
N GLY A 60 -14.61 15.52 8.86
CA GLY A 60 -13.18 15.56 8.64
C GLY A 60 -12.78 14.98 7.28
N LEU A 61 -11.49 15.10 6.95
CA LEU A 61 -10.99 14.82 5.62
C LEU A 61 -10.12 13.56 5.57
N ILE A 62 -9.13 13.45 6.43
CA ILE A 62 -8.09 12.42 6.30
C ILE A 62 -8.45 11.16 7.09
N ARG A 63 -8.59 10.03 6.37
CA ARG A 63 -8.94 8.73 6.95
C ARG A 63 -7.72 7.88 7.23
N HIS A 64 -6.80 7.75 6.25
CA HIS A 64 -5.62 6.92 6.40
C HIS A 64 -4.42 7.53 5.68
N LEU A 65 -3.24 7.24 6.20
CA LEU A 65 -1.98 7.32 5.50
C LEU A 65 -1.51 5.89 5.20
N TYR A 66 -1.35 5.56 3.93
CA TYR A 66 -0.85 4.27 3.49
C TYR A 66 0.51 4.48 2.82
N VAL A 67 1.54 3.80 3.31
CA VAL A 67 2.89 3.86 2.75
C VAL A 67 3.35 2.48 2.38
N ARG A 68 3.84 2.33 1.17
CA ARG A 68 4.45 1.11 0.66
C ARG A 68 5.91 1.38 0.34
N THR A 69 6.79 0.43 0.62
CA THR A 69 8.20 0.50 0.23
C THR A 69 8.61 -0.77 -0.51
N ASN A 70 9.58 -0.67 -1.43
CA ASN A 70 10.20 -1.79 -2.12
C ASN A 70 11.61 -2.08 -1.58
N ARG A 71 12.26 -3.12 -2.10
CA ARG A 71 13.65 -3.48 -1.73
C ARG A 71 14.68 -2.44 -2.15
N ALA A 72 14.41 -1.69 -3.21
CA ALA A 72 15.29 -0.60 -3.64
C ALA A 72 15.24 0.63 -2.71
N GLY A 73 14.36 0.62 -1.68
CA GLY A 73 14.18 1.73 -0.75
C GLY A 73 13.26 2.82 -1.28
N GLU A 74 12.62 2.63 -2.45
CA GLU A 74 11.61 3.55 -2.94
C GLU A 74 10.34 3.47 -2.08
N ALA A 75 9.62 4.59 -1.98
CA ALA A 75 8.36 4.68 -1.25
C ALA A 75 7.22 5.20 -2.14
N LEU A 76 6.05 4.62 -1.98
CA LEU A 76 4.78 5.10 -2.52
C LEU A 76 3.87 5.51 -1.36
N CYS A 77 3.45 6.77 -1.35
CA CYS A 77 2.58 7.32 -0.32
C CYS A 77 1.17 7.49 -0.88
N CYS A 78 0.17 6.94 -0.18
CA CYS A 78 -1.23 7.15 -0.52
C CYS A 78 -1.98 7.76 0.66
N VAL A 79 -2.65 8.88 0.41
CA VAL A 79 -3.54 9.53 1.37
C VAL A 79 -4.97 9.11 1.07
N VAL A 80 -5.62 8.49 2.03
CA VAL A 80 -7.05 8.12 1.91
C VAL A 80 -7.87 9.23 2.52
N ALA A 81 -8.73 9.84 1.72
CA ALA A 81 -9.51 11.00 2.13
C ALA A 81 -11.02 10.82 1.92
N ASN A 82 -11.79 11.43 2.80
CA ASN A 82 -13.23 11.65 2.67
C ASN A 82 -13.51 12.83 1.75
N GLY A 83 -12.99 12.78 0.53
CA GLY A 83 -13.10 13.84 -0.46
C GLY A 83 -12.26 13.56 -1.70
N SER A 84 -12.50 14.33 -2.76
CA SER A 84 -11.85 14.18 -4.06
C SER A 84 -10.59 15.02 -4.24
N SER A 85 -10.22 15.83 -3.24
CA SER A 85 -9.03 16.69 -3.28
C SER A 85 -8.45 16.90 -1.89
N LEU A 86 -7.18 17.30 -1.83
CA LEU A 86 -6.49 17.69 -0.60
C LEU A 86 -6.15 19.18 -0.63
N PRO A 87 -6.33 19.91 0.48
CA PRO A 87 -5.83 21.28 0.58
C PRO A 87 -4.30 21.26 0.56
N HIS A 88 -3.68 22.32 0.07
CA HIS A 88 -2.23 22.48 0.10
C HIS A 88 -1.43 21.26 -0.42
N THR A 89 -1.95 20.57 -1.43
CA THR A 89 -1.35 19.35 -2.04
C THR A 89 0.11 19.56 -2.44
N HIS A 90 0.42 20.71 -3.04
CA HIS A 90 1.79 21.03 -3.47
C HIS A 90 2.77 21.03 -2.28
N GLU A 91 2.34 21.57 -1.15
CA GLU A 91 3.14 21.63 0.07
C GLU A 91 3.33 20.24 0.71
N LEU A 92 2.26 19.41 0.71
CA LEU A 92 2.38 18.01 1.13
C LEU A 92 3.43 17.27 0.29
N VAL A 93 3.30 17.32 -1.03
CA VAL A 93 4.24 16.66 -1.95
C VAL A 93 5.67 17.16 -1.76
N ARG A 94 5.85 18.48 -1.62
CA ARG A 94 7.17 19.08 -1.38
C ARG A 94 7.82 18.52 -0.11
N ARG A 95 7.10 18.46 1.00
CA ARG A 95 7.59 17.95 2.30
C ARG A 95 7.96 16.47 2.24
N LEU A 96 7.08 15.65 1.67
CA LEU A 96 7.34 14.22 1.51
C LEU A 96 8.60 13.96 0.69
N ARG A 97 8.79 14.69 -0.42
CA ARG A 97 9.98 14.59 -1.28
C ARG A 97 11.26 15.03 -0.58
N GLN A 98 11.21 16.07 0.24
CA GLN A 98 12.37 16.56 0.98
C GLN A 98 12.89 15.55 1.99
N LEU A 99 12.00 14.80 2.66
CA LEU A 99 12.39 13.81 3.66
C LEU A 99 12.65 12.42 3.07
N SER A 100 12.13 12.13 1.89
CA SER A 100 12.37 10.87 1.19
C SER A 100 12.74 11.13 -0.28
N PRO A 101 14.04 11.28 -0.60
CA PRO A 101 14.50 11.41 -1.99
C PRO A 101 14.11 10.23 -2.88
N ALA A 102 13.92 9.05 -2.29
CA ALA A 102 13.47 7.84 -2.98
C ALA A 102 11.93 7.72 -3.03
N LEU A 103 11.19 8.80 -2.76
CA LEU A 103 9.74 8.81 -2.96
C LEU A 103 9.42 8.65 -4.45
N ALA A 104 8.72 7.58 -4.81
CA ALA A 104 8.33 7.28 -6.18
C ALA A 104 7.04 8.00 -6.60
N GLY A 105 6.12 8.18 -5.66
CA GLY A 105 4.87 8.86 -5.95
C GLY A 105 4.01 9.15 -4.73
N VAL A 106 3.04 10.04 -4.96
CA VAL A 106 1.99 10.41 -3.99
C VAL A 106 0.65 10.26 -4.68
N VAL A 107 -0.24 9.51 -4.07
CA VAL A 107 -1.58 9.19 -4.59
C VAL A 107 -2.63 9.64 -3.59
N LEU A 108 -3.72 10.18 -4.07
CA LEU A 108 -4.96 10.37 -3.32
C LEU A 108 -5.90 9.21 -3.63
N ASN A 109 -6.38 8.53 -2.60
CA ASN A 109 -7.49 7.60 -2.70
C ASN A 109 -8.74 8.24 -2.10
N GLN A 110 -9.78 8.35 -2.91
CA GLN A 110 -11.06 8.88 -2.47
C GLN A 110 -11.89 7.78 -1.83
N ASN A 111 -12.17 7.90 -0.53
CA ASN A 111 -13.07 7.02 0.19
C ASN A 111 -14.08 7.81 1.02
N THR A 112 -15.24 8.06 0.44
CA THR A 112 -16.37 8.77 1.06
C THR A 112 -17.42 7.81 1.63
N ARG A 113 -17.17 6.49 1.56
CA ARG A 113 -18.12 5.47 1.99
C ARG A 113 -18.11 5.31 3.51
N ASP A 114 -19.27 5.09 4.08
CA ASP A 114 -19.44 4.71 5.48
C ASP A 114 -19.32 3.19 5.64
N THR A 115 -18.09 2.70 5.52
CA THR A 115 -17.76 1.27 5.60
C THR A 115 -16.38 1.09 6.23
N ASN A 116 -16.09 -0.13 6.72
CA ASN A 116 -14.79 -0.51 7.25
C ASN A 116 -13.73 -0.75 6.16
N VAL A 117 -14.07 -0.55 4.88
CA VAL A 117 -13.12 -0.70 3.78
C VAL A 117 -12.19 0.52 3.77
N ILE A 118 -10.89 0.27 3.85
CA ILE A 118 -9.87 1.32 3.94
C ILE A 118 -9.75 2.09 2.63
N LEU A 119 -9.64 1.39 1.50
CA LEU A 119 -9.42 1.99 0.19
C LEU A 119 -10.75 2.15 -0.55
N GLY A 120 -11.01 3.35 -1.05
CA GLY A 120 -12.12 3.61 -1.97
C GLY A 120 -11.79 3.18 -3.40
N PRO A 121 -12.73 3.33 -4.34
CA PRO A 121 -12.55 2.89 -5.72
C PRO A 121 -11.69 3.83 -6.57
N ASP A 122 -11.61 5.11 -6.22
CA ASP A 122 -11.04 6.16 -7.07
C ASP A 122 -9.64 6.56 -6.59
N TYR A 123 -8.68 6.58 -7.53
CA TYR A 123 -7.29 6.91 -7.28
C TYR A 123 -6.86 8.06 -8.18
N HIS A 124 -6.17 9.05 -7.62
CA HIS A 124 -5.65 10.22 -8.32
C HIS A 124 -4.17 10.40 -8.00
N THR A 125 -3.31 10.30 -9.01
CA THR A 125 -1.89 10.55 -8.85
C THR A 125 -1.66 12.05 -8.63
N LEU A 126 -1.18 12.42 -7.45
CA LEU A 126 -0.87 13.80 -7.10
C LEU A 126 0.53 14.19 -7.57
N TRP A 127 1.45 13.23 -7.57
CA TRP A 127 2.82 13.39 -8.03
C TRP A 127 3.49 12.04 -8.29
N GLY A 128 4.39 11.99 -9.28
CA GLY A 128 5.21 10.83 -9.58
C GLY A 128 4.44 9.65 -10.16
N ARG A 129 4.77 8.44 -9.73
CA ARG A 129 4.13 7.18 -10.16
C ARG A 129 3.05 6.76 -9.18
N ASP A 130 2.08 5.96 -9.63
CA ASP A 130 1.05 5.33 -8.80
C ASP A 130 1.39 3.88 -8.40
N PHE A 131 2.62 3.45 -8.69
CA PHE A 131 3.11 2.10 -8.41
C PHE A 131 4.57 2.09 -7.99
N LEU A 132 4.99 1.00 -7.37
CA LEU A 132 6.39 0.61 -7.19
C LEU A 132 6.71 -0.62 -8.03
N GLU A 133 7.98 -0.82 -8.31
CA GLU A 133 8.50 -2.06 -8.86
C GLU A 133 9.20 -2.86 -7.76
N GLU A 134 8.92 -4.14 -7.67
CA GLU A 134 9.55 -5.06 -6.72
C GLU A 134 10.02 -6.32 -7.43
N THR A 135 11.20 -6.81 -7.06
CA THR A 135 11.74 -8.04 -7.64
C THR A 135 11.55 -9.21 -6.69
N LEU A 136 10.92 -10.27 -7.19
CA LEU A 136 10.69 -11.52 -6.46
C LEU A 136 10.90 -12.72 -7.38
N CYS A 137 11.67 -13.71 -6.94
CA CYS A 137 11.97 -14.92 -7.73
C CYS A 137 12.51 -14.62 -9.15
N GLY A 138 13.31 -13.55 -9.29
CA GLY A 138 13.91 -13.15 -10.57
C GLY A 138 12.97 -12.39 -11.51
N MET A 139 11.74 -12.10 -11.09
CA MET A 139 10.75 -11.33 -11.86
C MET A 139 10.50 -9.98 -11.21
N THR A 140 10.19 -8.98 -12.03
CA THR A 140 9.79 -7.65 -11.55
C THR A 140 8.28 -7.54 -11.57
N PHE A 141 7.72 -7.14 -10.42
CA PHE A 141 6.29 -6.94 -10.21
C PHE A 141 5.98 -5.46 -10.05
N ARG A 142 4.95 -5.01 -10.74
CA ARG A 142 4.35 -3.69 -10.55
C ARG A 142 3.34 -3.78 -9.40
N LEU A 143 3.55 -2.98 -8.36
CA LEU A 143 2.74 -2.95 -7.14
C LEU A 143 1.97 -1.64 -7.07
N SER A 144 0.70 -1.65 -7.45
CA SER A 144 -0.20 -0.50 -7.26
C SER A 144 -0.61 -0.34 -5.79
N VAL A 145 -1.28 0.76 -5.44
CA VAL A 145 -1.76 0.98 -4.06
C VAL A 145 -2.65 -0.15 -3.56
N PRO A 146 -3.68 -0.64 -4.32
CA PRO A 146 -4.57 -1.70 -3.85
C PRO A 146 -3.95 -3.10 -3.91
N SER A 147 -2.81 -3.31 -4.58
CA SER A 147 -2.18 -4.63 -4.72
C SER A 147 -1.79 -5.19 -3.36
N PHE A 148 -2.12 -6.43 -3.08
CA PHE A 148 -1.53 -7.13 -1.95
C PHE A 148 -0.14 -7.63 -2.31
N PHE A 149 0.84 -7.31 -1.49
CA PHE A 149 2.18 -7.89 -1.56
C PHE A 149 2.71 -8.08 -0.13
N GLN A 150 3.52 -9.12 0.09
CA GLN A 150 4.00 -9.47 1.43
C GLN A 150 4.89 -8.38 2.03
N ILE A 151 4.42 -7.77 3.12
CA ILE A 151 5.12 -6.66 3.80
C ILE A 151 6.38 -7.18 4.48
N ASN A 152 6.30 -8.34 5.13
CA ASN A 152 7.46 -8.96 5.78
C ASN A 152 8.37 -9.59 4.73
N ARG A 153 9.44 -8.89 4.39
CA ARG A 153 10.41 -9.32 3.37
C ARG A 153 11.11 -10.64 3.68
N ALA A 154 11.26 -11.00 4.95
CA ALA A 154 11.84 -12.28 5.35
C ALA A 154 10.97 -13.46 4.91
N GLN A 155 9.67 -13.26 4.75
CA GLN A 155 8.74 -14.29 4.29
C GLN A 155 8.71 -14.50 2.78
N THR A 156 9.48 -13.75 2.00
CA THR A 156 9.60 -14.01 0.54
C THR A 156 10.19 -15.40 0.25
N SER A 157 10.92 -16.00 1.18
CA SER A 157 11.36 -17.40 1.11
C SER A 157 10.20 -18.40 1.01
N LEU A 158 8.98 -18.04 1.48
CA LEU A 158 7.80 -18.89 1.33
C LEU A 158 7.45 -19.14 -0.15
N TYR A 159 7.67 -18.16 -1.02
CA TYR A 159 7.44 -18.32 -2.46
C TYR A 159 8.41 -19.33 -3.06
N ALA A 160 9.69 -19.25 -2.73
CA ALA A 160 10.68 -20.22 -3.18
C ALA A 160 10.35 -21.64 -2.68
N GLN A 161 9.91 -21.75 -1.43
CA GLN A 161 9.49 -23.03 -0.84
C GLN A 161 8.24 -23.61 -1.50
N ALA A 162 7.26 -22.74 -1.86
CA ALA A 162 6.06 -23.16 -2.59
C ALA A 162 6.41 -23.70 -3.99
N LEU A 163 7.36 -23.05 -4.68
CA LEU A 163 7.85 -23.51 -5.98
C LEU A 163 8.57 -24.86 -5.88
N ASP A 164 9.36 -25.07 -4.84
CA ASP A 164 10.08 -26.31 -4.58
C ASP A 164 9.09 -27.45 -4.26
N PHE A 165 8.13 -27.22 -3.38
CA PHE A 165 7.11 -28.20 -3.00
C PHE A 165 6.16 -28.55 -4.17
N ALA A 166 5.91 -27.61 -5.09
CA ALA A 166 5.09 -27.91 -6.27
C ALA A 166 5.72 -28.99 -7.18
N GLY A 167 7.05 -29.13 -7.16
CA GLY A 167 7.76 -30.23 -7.85
C GLY A 167 7.45 -30.33 -9.33
N LEU A 168 7.17 -29.21 -10.01
CA LEU A 168 6.69 -29.21 -11.40
C LEU A 168 7.74 -29.74 -12.36
N THR A 169 7.32 -30.64 -13.26
CA THR A 169 8.12 -31.24 -14.33
C THR A 169 7.96 -30.54 -15.68
N GLY A 170 6.95 -29.65 -15.80
CA GLY A 170 6.66 -28.87 -17.00
C GLY A 170 5.49 -29.40 -17.85
N THR A 171 4.82 -30.46 -17.41
CA THR A 171 3.66 -31.05 -18.09
C THR A 171 2.33 -30.81 -17.38
N GLU A 172 2.39 -30.33 -16.16
CA GLU A 172 1.25 -30.12 -15.30
C GLU A 172 0.42 -28.90 -15.72
N THR A 173 -0.85 -28.91 -15.32
CA THR A 173 -1.71 -27.73 -15.32
C THR A 173 -1.86 -27.24 -13.89
N VAL A 174 -1.48 -26.00 -13.63
CA VAL A 174 -1.57 -25.37 -12.30
C VAL A 174 -2.74 -24.41 -12.26
N LEU A 175 -3.54 -24.48 -11.20
CA LEU A 175 -4.61 -23.54 -10.91
C LEU A 175 -4.27 -22.77 -9.64
N ASP A 176 -4.09 -21.45 -9.76
CA ASP A 176 -3.89 -20.54 -8.62
C ASP A 176 -5.21 -19.80 -8.35
N LEU A 177 -5.82 -20.12 -7.21
CA LEU A 177 -7.02 -19.46 -6.71
C LEU A 177 -6.61 -18.36 -5.73
N TYR A 178 -7.14 -17.15 -5.92
CA TYR A 178 -6.76 -15.95 -5.17
C TYR A 178 -5.32 -15.50 -5.47
N CYS A 179 -4.95 -15.50 -6.74
CA CYS A 179 -3.58 -15.25 -7.21
C CYS A 179 -3.01 -13.87 -6.87
N GLY A 180 -3.85 -12.91 -6.46
CA GLY A 180 -3.44 -11.54 -6.24
C GLY A 180 -2.84 -10.92 -7.52
N ILE A 181 -1.68 -10.31 -7.39
CA ILE A 181 -0.92 -9.75 -8.52
C ILE A 181 -0.13 -10.81 -9.31
N GLY A 182 -0.40 -12.09 -9.08
CA GLY A 182 0.18 -13.19 -9.81
C GLY A 182 1.55 -13.66 -9.32
N THR A 183 1.97 -13.34 -8.10
CA THR A 183 3.33 -13.65 -7.60
C THR A 183 3.67 -15.14 -7.66
N ILE A 184 2.78 -16.02 -7.24
CA ILE A 184 2.98 -17.47 -7.28
C ILE A 184 2.76 -17.99 -8.71
N SER A 185 1.67 -17.58 -9.36
CA SER A 185 1.33 -18.01 -10.72
C SER A 185 2.45 -17.76 -11.71
N LEU A 186 3.01 -16.54 -11.70
CA LEU A 186 4.08 -16.13 -12.61
C LEU A 186 5.40 -16.82 -12.27
N ALA A 187 5.70 -17.00 -10.98
CA ALA A 187 6.87 -17.74 -10.55
C ALA A 187 6.82 -19.22 -10.97
N LEU A 188 5.63 -19.86 -10.89
CA LEU A 188 5.40 -21.21 -11.39
C LEU A 188 5.49 -21.29 -12.92
N ALA A 189 5.02 -20.27 -13.63
CA ALA A 189 5.03 -20.21 -15.10
C ALA A 189 6.43 -20.07 -15.72
N GLN A 190 7.47 -19.76 -14.94
CA GLN A 190 8.87 -19.78 -15.41
C GLN A 190 9.35 -21.19 -15.78
N ARG A 191 8.75 -22.22 -15.18
CA ARG A 191 8.91 -23.62 -15.60
C ARG A 191 7.68 -23.95 -16.43
N PRO A 192 7.76 -24.50 -17.64
CA PRO A 192 6.68 -24.48 -18.61
C PRO A 192 5.50 -25.40 -18.29
N PRO A 193 4.63 -25.12 -17.32
CA PRO A 193 3.27 -25.63 -17.29
C PRO A 193 2.31 -24.59 -17.85
N ARG A 194 1.14 -25.05 -18.27
CA ARG A 194 0.03 -24.14 -18.47
C ARG A 194 -0.50 -23.72 -17.10
N SER A 195 -0.44 -22.45 -16.77
CA SER A 195 -1.02 -21.91 -15.52
C SER A 195 -2.31 -21.14 -15.80
N SER A 196 -3.28 -21.29 -14.91
CA SER A 196 -4.51 -20.50 -14.89
C SER A 196 -4.64 -19.85 -13.52
N ALA A 197 -4.92 -18.55 -13.50
CA ALA A 197 -5.04 -17.77 -12.27
C ALA A 197 -6.41 -17.11 -12.16
N ARG A 198 -6.94 -16.97 -10.94
CA ARG A 198 -8.22 -16.35 -10.65
C ARG A 198 -8.18 -15.50 -9.39
N ASP A 199 -8.67 -14.27 -9.49
CA ASP A 199 -8.86 -13.34 -8.37
C ASP A 199 -9.92 -12.27 -8.69
N ARG A 200 -10.04 -11.25 -7.84
CA ARG A 200 -10.87 -10.06 -8.08
C ARG A 200 -10.40 -9.32 -9.34
N PRO A 201 -11.29 -8.62 -10.07
CA PRO A 201 -10.94 -7.94 -11.32
C PRO A 201 -9.70 -7.06 -11.24
N GLN A 202 -9.58 -6.23 -10.19
CA GLN A 202 -8.42 -5.33 -10.02
C GLN A 202 -7.11 -6.10 -9.85
N ALA A 203 -7.10 -7.19 -9.08
CA ALA A 203 -5.92 -8.02 -8.90
C ALA A 203 -5.51 -8.71 -10.20
N ILE A 204 -6.46 -9.11 -11.04
CA ILE A 204 -6.20 -9.69 -12.35
C ILE A 204 -5.64 -8.65 -13.34
N GLU A 205 -6.05 -7.37 -13.26
CA GLU A 205 -5.44 -6.30 -14.04
C GLU A 205 -3.97 -6.11 -13.67
N ASP A 206 -3.66 -6.06 -12.38
CA ASP A 206 -2.28 -5.98 -11.89
C ASP A 206 -1.48 -7.24 -12.30
N ALA A 207 -2.06 -8.44 -12.20
CA ALA A 207 -1.42 -9.69 -12.63
C ALA A 207 -1.12 -9.72 -14.14
N ARG A 208 -2.01 -9.20 -14.97
CA ARG A 208 -1.79 -9.08 -16.42
C ARG A 208 -0.71 -8.07 -16.76
N ALA A 209 -0.60 -6.99 -16.01
CA ALA A 209 0.46 -6.01 -16.19
C ALA A 209 1.84 -6.56 -15.78
N ASN A 210 1.87 -7.60 -14.95
CA ASN A 210 3.09 -8.27 -14.48
C ASN A 210 3.47 -9.50 -15.33
N ALA A 211 2.57 -9.99 -16.19
CA ALA A 211 2.80 -11.15 -17.07
C ALA A 211 3.52 -10.74 -18.36
#